data_3a7d372e93a2ced9e047804cfb81eabf
#
_entry.id   3a7d372e93a2ced9e047804cfb81eabf
#
_cell.length_a   1.000
_cell.length_b   1.000
_cell.length_c   1.000
_cell.angle_alpha   90.00
_cell.angle_beta   90.00
_cell.angle_gamma   90.00
#
_symmetry.space_group_name_H-M   'P 1'
#
loop_
_entity.id
_entity.type
_entity.pdbx_description
1 polymer ?
#
loop_
_entity_poly.entity_id
_entity_poly.type
_entity_poly.pdbx_seq_one_letter_code
_entity_poly.pdbx_strand_id
1 'polypeptide(L)'
;MKISTEIGSAAQLVGEEKAVEYVAKAGFDAWDFSMFDMCGYDWRKKVLVPSDHPLASVDYLKFARKLKQIGLDNGIVCNQSHAPFPSIPPMRPFLKRAIECTAEAGGKICIIHPDNDKSAE
;
A
#
# COMPACT_ATOMS: atom_id res chain seq x y z
N MET A 1 -1.78 4.59 24.36
CA MET A 1 -2.49 4.33 23.09
C MET A 1 -1.51 4.58 21.96
N LYS A 2 -1.49 3.71 20.94
CA LYS A 2 -0.67 3.90 19.74
C LYS A 2 -1.54 4.37 18.59
N ILE A 3 -1.02 5.29 17.79
CA ILE A 3 -1.75 5.92 16.69
C ILE A 3 -0.99 5.69 15.39
N SER A 4 -1.67 5.23 14.35
CA SER A 4 -1.14 5.12 13.00
C SER A 4 -1.92 6.00 12.02
N THR A 5 -1.32 6.30 10.88
CA THR A 5 -1.99 6.97 9.77
C THR A 5 -1.51 6.40 8.44
N GLU A 6 -2.35 6.49 7.41
CA GLU A 6 -1.98 6.06 6.07
C GLU A 6 -1.01 7.07 5.41
N ILE A 7 -0.13 6.58 4.55
CA ILE A 7 0.88 7.40 3.90
C ILE A 7 0.51 7.89 2.51
N GLY A 8 -0.60 7.41 1.92
CA GLY A 8 -0.93 7.62 0.52
C GLY A 8 -1.03 9.08 0.11
N SER A 9 -1.71 9.90 0.91
CA SER A 9 -1.86 11.33 0.61
C SER A 9 -0.53 12.09 0.62
N ALA A 10 0.33 11.80 1.57
CA ALA A 10 1.67 12.37 1.63
C ALA A 10 2.56 11.82 0.50
N ALA A 11 2.45 10.51 0.21
CA ALA A 11 3.22 9.85 -0.82
C ALA A 11 2.97 10.42 -2.23
N GLN A 12 1.74 10.84 -2.52
CA GLN A 12 1.42 11.53 -3.77
C GLN A 12 2.19 12.83 -3.97
N LEU A 13 2.58 13.48 -2.89
CA LEU A 13 3.30 14.76 -2.93
C LEU A 13 4.82 14.59 -2.89
N VAL A 14 5.32 13.63 -2.10
CA VAL A 14 6.75 13.54 -1.79
C VAL A 14 7.35 12.14 -1.99
N GLY A 15 6.55 11.16 -2.40
CA GLY A 15 6.93 9.75 -2.49
C GLY A 15 6.82 9.04 -1.14
N GLU A 16 6.69 7.71 -1.19
CA GLU A 16 6.46 6.87 0.00
C GLU A 16 7.59 6.95 1.02
N GLU A 17 8.84 7.00 0.57
CA GLU A 17 10.01 7.03 1.46
C GLU A 17 9.95 8.25 2.40
N LYS A 18 9.74 9.43 1.83
CA LYS A 18 9.60 10.67 2.62
C LYS A 18 8.29 10.71 3.41
N ALA A 19 7.21 10.12 2.87
CA ALA A 19 5.94 10.05 3.58
C ALA A 19 6.07 9.28 4.89
N VAL A 20 6.78 8.14 4.92
CA VAL A 20 7.06 7.39 6.13
C VAL A 20 7.87 8.24 7.13
N GLU A 21 8.91 8.94 6.68
CA GLU A 21 9.69 9.85 7.54
C GLU A 21 8.82 10.96 8.14
N TYR A 22 7.93 11.56 7.34
CA TYR A 22 7.06 12.65 7.79
C TYR A 22 6.02 12.18 8.80
N VAL A 23 5.47 10.98 8.61
CA VAL A 23 4.57 10.37 9.60
C VAL A 23 5.26 10.18 10.94
N ALA A 24 6.51 9.71 10.94
CA ALA A 24 7.32 9.60 12.15
C ALA A 24 7.59 10.97 12.81
N LYS A 25 7.98 11.97 12.01
CA LYS A 25 8.23 13.34 12.50
C LYS A 25 6.97 14.01 13.05
N ALA A 26 5.80 13.66 12.52
CA ALA A 26 4.52 14.15 13.02
C ALA A 26 4.08 13.52 14.36
N GLY A 27 4.84 12.54 14.87
CA GLY A 27 4.59 11.93 16.18
C GLY A 27 3.69 10.71 16.17
N PHE A 28 3.40 10.13 15.00
CA PHE A 28 2.68 8.85 14.91
C PHE A 28 3.56 7.69 15.36
N ASP A 29 2.94 6.66 15.93
CA ASP A 29 3.65 5.45 16.40
C ASP A 29 3.85 4.42 15.29
N ALA A 30 3.04 4.48 14.25
CA ALA A 30 3.04 3.54 13.14
C ALA A 30 2.53 4.20 11.86
N TRP A 31 2.75 3.51 10.72
CA TRP A 31 2.27 3.95 9.43
C TRP A 31 1.46 2.84 8.75
N ASP A 32 0.50 3.21 7.95
CA ASP A 32 -0.32 2.30 7.16
C ASP A 32 0.08 2.40 5.69
N PHE A 33 0.38 1.24 5.09
CA PHE A 33 0.91 1.17 3.74
C PHE A 33 -0.20 1.25 2.69
N SER A 34 -0.33 2.37 2.01
CA SER A 34 -1.25 2.53 0.87
C SER A 34 -0.60 2.00 -0.41
N MET A 35 -1.25 1.03 -1.07
CA MET A 35 -0.73 0.39 -2.28
C MET A 35 -1.58 0.65 -3.52
N PHE A 36 -2.30 1.76 -3.54
CA PHE A 36 -3.21 2.11 -4.65
C PHE A 36 -2.48 2.34 -5.97
N ASP A 37 -1.22 2.77 -5.92
CA ASP A 37 -0.38 3.01 -7.10
C ASP A 37 0.28 1.73 -7.66
N MET A 38 0.02 0.58 -7.06
CA MET A 38 0.52 -0.73 -7.54
C MET A 38 0.03 -1.04 -8.95
N CYS A 39 -1.16 -0.56 -9.32
CA CYS A 39 -1.70 -0.63 -10.66
C CYS A 39 -2.64 0.55 -10.90
N GLY A 40 -2.78 0.96 -12.15
CA GLY A 40 -3.79 1.93 -12.54
C GLY A 40 -5.11 1.24 -12.91
N TYR A 41 -6.23 1.96 -12.82
CA TYR A 41 -7.54 1.50 -13.27
C TYR A 41 -8.29 2.63 -13.96
N ASP A 42 -8.67 2.40 -15.22
CA ASP A 42 -9.51 3.33 -15.95
C ASP A 42 -11.00 3.03 -15.64
N TRP A 43 -11.59 3.87 -14.81
CA TRP A 43 -12.98 3.72 -14.36
C TRP A 43 -14.02 3.87 -15.46
N ARG A 44 -13.68 4.59 -16.55
CA ARG A 44 -14.59 4.75 -17.70
C ARG A 44 -14.60 3.50 -18.55
N LYS A 45 -13.42 2.96 -18.84
CA LYS A 45 -13.26 1.76 -19.68
C LYS A 45 -13.36 0.47 -18.88
N LYS A 46 -13.33 0.55 -17.54
CA LYS A 46 -13.32 -0.59 -16.61
C LYS A 46 -12.19 -1.59 -16.91
N VAL A 47 -10.99 -1.07 -17.17
CA VAL A 47 -9.79 -1.87 -17.46
C VAL A 47 -8.62 -1.44 -16.62
N LEU A 48 -7.71 -2.40 -16.34
CA LEU A 48 -6.42 -2.11 -15.73
C LEU A 48 -5.54 -1.35 -16.73
N VAL A 49 -4.78 -0.38 -16.22
CA VAL A 49 -3.77 0.32 -17.00
C VAL A 49 -2.40 0.13 -16.33
N PRO A 50 -1.31 0.09 -17.12
CA PRO A 50 0.04 -0.04 -16.58
C PRO A 50 0.38 1.09 -15.60
N SER A 51 1.20 0.76 -14.60
CA SER A 51 1.80 1.72 -13.65
C SER A 51 3.31 1.56 -13.69
N ASP A 52 4.03 2.66 -13.65
CA ASP A 52 5.50 2.71 -13.55
C ASP A 52 5.97 2.83 -12.09
N HIS A 53 5.06 2.75 -11.15
CA HIS A 53 5.36 2.78 -9.72
C HIS A 53 6.23 1.58 -9.30
N PRO A 54 7.16 1.72 -8.33
CA PRO A 54 7.98 0.61 -7.84
C PRO A 54 7.19 -0.63 -7.39
N LEU A 55 6.00 -0.45 -6.83
CA LEU A 55 5.10 -1.54 -6.45
C LEU A 55 4.56 -2.34 -7.65
N ALA A 56 4.55 -1.76 -8.84
CA ALA A 56 4.17 -2.44 -10.08
C ALA A 56 5.33 -3.21 -10.72
N SER A 57 6.57 -2.93 -10.32
CA SER A 57 7.79 -3.53 -10.87
C SER A 57 8.05 -4.93 -10.31
N VAL A 58 9.08 -5.60 -10.85
CA VAL A 58 9.57 -6.88 -10.31
C VAL A 58 10.22 -6.74 -8.93
N ASP A 59 10.65 -5.54 -8.57
CA ASP A 59 11.31 -5.23 -7.29
C ASP A 59 10.34 -4.80 -6.18
N TYR A 60 9.07 -5.09 -6.30
CA TYR A 60 8.03 -4.64 -5.35
C TYR A 60 8.30 -5.07 -3.89
N LEU A 61 8.84 -6.27 -3.67
CA LEU A 61 9.21 -6.72 -2.32
C LEU A 61 10.43 -5.96 -1.77
N LYS A 62 11.39 -5.66 -2.63
CA LYS A 62 12.56 -4.85 -2.26
C LYS A 62 12.14 -3.44 -1.84
N PHE A 63 11.19 -2.86 -2.56
CA PHE A 63 10.61 -1.57 -2.21
C PHE A 63 9.90 -1.60 -0.86
N ALA A 64 9.07 -2.62 -0.60
CA ALA A 64 8.39 -2.80 0.69
C ALA A 64 9.40 -2.95 1.85
N ARG A 65 10.48 -3.73 1.67
CA ARG A 65 11.55 -3.84 2.67
C ARG A 65 12.26 -2.52 2.93
N LYS A 66 12.48 -1.73 1.88
CA LYS A 66 13.09 -0.40 2.00
C LYS A 66 12.23 0.53 2.87
N LEU A 67 10.91 0.57 2.64
CA LEU A 67 9.99 1.36 3.46
C LEU A 67 9.97 0.88 4.91
N LYS A 68 9.98 -0.44 5.14
CA LYS A 68 10.12 -1.01 6.48
C LYS A 68 11.35 -0.47 7.19
N GLN A 69 12.50 -0.49 6.53
CA GLN A 69 13.76 -0.02 7.11
C GLN A 69 13.73 1.48 7.43
N ILE A 70 13.17 2.30 6.53
CA ILE A 70 12.99 3.73 6.79
C ILE A 70 12.12 3.95 8.03
N GLY A 71 11.02 3.22 8.15
CA GLY A 71 10.17 3.28 9.35
C GLY A 71 10.94 2.95 10.61
N LEU A 72 11.66 1.82 10.63
CA LEU A 72 12.47 1.39 11.79
C LEU A 72 13.55 2.40 12.14
N ASP A 73 14.23 2.98 11.16
CA ASP A 73 15.26 4.02 11.35
C ASP A 73 14.68 5.30 11.97
N ASN A 74 13.39 5.53 11.80
CA ASN A 74 12.65 6.67 12.37
C ASN A 74 11.80 6.30 13.59
N GLY A 75 11.92 5.08 14.11
CA GLY A 75 11.26 4.63 15.34
C GLY A 75 9.79 4.25 15.20
N ILE A 76 9.30 4.00 13.98
CA ILE A 76 7.91 3.58 13.72
C ILE A 76 7.86 2.27 12.93
N VAL A 77 6.72 1.58 13.00
CA VAL A 77 6.49 0.31 12.33
C VAL A 77 5.31 0.39 11.37
N CYS A 78 5.29 -0.48 10.37
CA CYS A 78 4.08 -0.68 9.56
C CYS A 78 3.02 -1.39 10.41
N ASN A 79 1.84 -0.80 10.52
CA ASN A 79 0.71 -1.37 11.25
C ASN A 79 -0.13 -2.27 10.35
N GLN A 80 -0.62 -1.72 9.26
CA GLN A 80 -1.48 -2.40 8.29
C GLN A 80 -1.25 -1.84 6.90
N SER A 81 -1.95 -2.40 5.92
CA SER A 81 -1.92 -1.92 4.55
C SER A 81 -3.29 -1.84 3.92
N HIS A 82 -3.40 -1.08 2.84
CA HIS A 82 -4.56 -0.98 1.98
C HIS A 82 -4.18 -1.47 0.59
N ALA A 83 -4.77 -2.58 0.16
CA ALA A 83 -4.56 -3.15 -1.16
C ALA A 83 -5.20 -2.27 -2.26
N PRO A 84 -4.74 -2.38 -3.51
CA PRO A 84 -5.39 -1.68 -4.62
C PRO A 84 -6.83 -2.17 -4.83
N PHE A 85 -7.65 -1.34 -5.45
CA PHE A 85 -9.04 -1.67 -5.81
C PHE A 85 -9.37 -1.15 -7.23
N PRO A 86 -10.42 -1.65 -7.89
CA PRO A 86 -11.45 -2.59 -7.40
C PRO A 86 -10.94 -4.04 -7.31
N SER A 87 -11.64 -4.85 -6.50
CA SER A 87 -11.29 -6.27 -6.27
C SER A 87 -11.91 -7.18 -7.34
N ILE A 88 -11.75 -6.83 -8.60
CA ILE A 88 -12.22 -7.60 -9.76
C ILE A 88 -11.23 -8.71 -10.12
N PRO A 89 -11.64 -9.76 -10.89
CA PRO A 89 -10.74 -10.87 -11.22
C PRO A 89 -9.38 -10.47 -11.81
N PRO A 90 -9.27 -9.51 -12.75
CA PRO A 90 -7.97 -9.06 -13.27
C PRO A 90 -7.05 -8.43 -12.22
N MET A 91 -7.60 -7.95 -11.09
CA MET A 91 -6.84 -7.36 -9.99
C MET A 91 -6.22 -8.41 -9.04
N ARG A 92 -6.67 -9.67 -9.07
CA ARG A 92 -6.24 -10.71 -8.12
C ARG A 92 -4.72 -10.87 -8.00
N PRO A 93 -3.92 -10.84 -9.07
CA PRO A 93 -2.45 -10.90 -8.95
C PRO A 93 -1.88 -9.76 -8.10
N PHE A 94 -2.46 -8.56 -8.21
CA PHE A 94 -2.05 -7.40 -7.42
C PHE A 94 -2.50 -7.49 -5.96
N LEU A 95 -3.67 -8.12 -5.69
CA LEU A 95 -4.11 -8.39 -4.31
C LEU A 95 -3.15 -9.36 -3.61
N LYS A 96 -2.70 -10.42 -4.31
CA LYS A 96 -1.67 -11.33 -3.79
C LYS A 96 -0.37 -10.56 -3.50
N ARG A 97 0.09 -9.75 -4.43
CA ARG A 97 1.27 -8.91 -4.28
C ARG A 97 1.15 -7.95 -3.10
N ALA A 98 -0.04 -7.38 -2.88
CA ALA A 98 -0.30 -6.50 -1.74
C ALA A 98 -0.15 -7.23 -0.39
N ILE A 99 -0.62 -8.48 -0.30
CA ILE A 99 -0.43 -9.31 0.89
C ILE A 99 1.06 -9.58 1.14
N GLU A 100 1.80 -9.92 0.10
CA GLU A 100 3.25 -10.15 0.18
C GLU A 100 4.00 -8.87 0.62
N CYS A 101 3.67 -7.72 0.04
CA CYS A 101 4.24 -6.42 0.44
C CYS A 101 3.92 -6.06 1.89
N THR A 102 2.70 -6.38 2.35
CA THR A 102 2.31 -6.16 3.75
C THR A 102 3.22 -6.92 4.70
N ALA A 103 3.43 -8.21 4.44
CA ALA A 103 4.32 -9.04 5.24
C ALA A 103 5.76 -8.52 5.23
N GLU A 104 6.29 -8.17 4.06
CA GLU A 104 7.64 -7.63 3.91
C GLU A 104 7.82 -6.27 4.61
N ALA A 105 6.79 -5.43 4.63
CA ALA A 105 6.80 -4.16 5.34
C ALA A 105 6.67 -4.32 6.86
N GLY A 106 6.32 -5.53 7.35
CA GLY A 106 6.14 -5.84 8.76
C GLY A 106 4.72 -5.66 9.28
N GLY A 107 3.75 -5.36 8.39
CA GLY A 107 2.34 -5.28 8.74
C GLY A 107 1.73 -6.66 8.91
N LYS A 108 0.67 -6.75 9.72
CA LYS A 108 -0.03 -8.01 10.02
C LYS A 108 -1.43 -8.06 9.40
N ILE A 109 -1.93 -6.94 8.92
CA ILE A 109 -3.29 -6.79 8.39
C ILE A 109 -3.19 -6.17 7.00
N CYS A 110 -3.81 -6.80 6.01
CA CYS A 110 -3.99 -6.23 4.67
C CYS A 110 -5.48 -6.02 4.44
N ILE A 111 -5.89 -4.78 4.27
CA ILE A 111 -7.29 -4.41 4.02
C ILE A 111 -7.56 -4.57 2.52
N ILE A 112 -8.55 -5.39 2.17
CA ILE A 112 -9.02 -5.62 0.81
C ILE A 112 -10.49 -5.21 0.74
N HIS A 113 -10.81 -4.33 -0.21
CA HIS A 113 -12.19 -3.90 -0.42
C HIS A 113 -13.02 -5.01 -1.11
N PRO A 114 -14.29 -5.19 -0.74
CA PRO A 114 -15.14 -6.15 -1.41
C PRO A 114 -15.43 -5.73 -2.86
N ASP A 115 -15.76 -6.70 -3.69
CA ASP A 115 -16.26 -6.48 -5.04
C ASP A 115 -17.75 -6.10 -4.98
N ASN A 116 -18.03 -4.82 -5.13
CA ASN A 116 -19.39 -4.28 -5.02
C ASN A 116 -20.30 -4.64 -6.21
N ASP A 117 -19.72 -5.15 -7.31
CA ASP A 117 -20.46 -5.55 -8.51
C ASP A 117 -20.97 -7.00 -8.45
N LYS A 118 -20.67 -7.71 -7.35
CA LYS A 118 -21.11 -9.09 -7.13
C LYS A 118 -22.22 -9.17 -6.10
N SER A 119 -23.21 -10.02 -6.40
CA SER A 119 -24.20 -10.42 -5.41
C SER A 119 -23.55 -11.25 -4.28
N ALA A 120 -24.21 -11.31 -3.14
CA ALA A 120 -23.75 -12.08 -1.98
C ALA A 120 -23.89 -13.60 -2.14
N GLU A 121 -24.26 -14.08 -3.30
CA GLU A 121 -24.39 -15.51 -3.62
C GLU A 121 -23.05 -16.20 -3.87
#